data_8f02d9b6226feaee8609a924595f841f
#
_entry.id   8f02d9b6226feaee8609a924595f841f
#
_cell.length_a   1.000
_cell.length_b   1.000
_cell.length_c   1.000
_cell.angle_alpha   90.00
_cell.angle_beta   90.00
_cell.angle_gamma   90.00
#
_symmetry.space_group_name_H-M   'P 1'
#
loop_
_entity.id
_entity.type
_entity.pdbx_description
1 polymer ?
#
loop_
_entity_poly.entity_id
_entity_poly.type
_entity_poly.pdbx_seq_one_letter_code
_entity_poly.pdbx_strand_id
1 'polypeptide(L)'
;MSRLPNQLVATMLEHKISPQPFEALVDAALREDLGSGLDATTVATIPANQIAVGQFNARKAGVVAGIFAAQAVLEIAGNSAITFAKQIPEGSKVKAGELIFEATGKVTDLLFAERTALNFLSRLSGVATISNIWVEAVKGTGCIIRDTRKTTPGWREIEKFAVRMGGATNHRMNLSDAALIKDNHIAATGRSSGVVVMRGRGSERKEKRGKRWRLAEG
;
A
#
# COMPACT_ATOMS: atom_id res chain seq x y z
N MET A 1 -19.67 -6.21 -7.07
CA MET A 1 -19.39 -4.77 -7.26
C MET A 1 -18.66 -4.27 -6.02
N SER A 2 -17.76 -3.29 -6.16
CA SER A 2 -17.09 -2.64 -5.04
C SER A 2 -18.09 -1.82 -4.23
N ARG A 3 -17.91 -1.77 -2.90
CA ARG A 3 -18.68 -0.89 -1.99
C ARG A 3 -18.08 0.51 -1.91
N LEU A 4 -16.85 0.67 -2.43
CA LEU A 4 -16.16 1.95 -2.41
C LEU A 4 -16.70 2.90 -3.50
N PRO A 5 -16.67 4.21 -3.25
CA PRO A 5 -17.01 5.22 -4.27
C PRO A 5 -16.19 5.05 -5.55
N ASN A 6 -16.81 5.29 -6.70
CA ASN A 6 -16.16 5.12 -8.01
C ASN A 6 -14.84 5.89 -8.14
N GLN A 7 -14.75 7.09 -7.56
CA GLN A 7 -13.53 7.89 -7.58
C GLN A 7 -12.40 7.22 -6.81
N LEU A 8 -12.68 6.62 -5.66
CA LEU A 8 -11.67 5.91 -4.87
C LEU A 8 -11.22 4.63 -5.57
N VAL A 9 -12.16 3.89 -6.17
CA VAL A 9 -11.86 2.73 -7.03
C VAL A 9 -10.96 3.14 -8.19
N ALA A 10 -11.23 4.25 -8.87
CA ALA A 10 -10.40 4.76 -9.97
C ALA A 10 -8.98 5.08 -9.49
N THR A 11 -8.84 5.78 -8.35
CA THR A 11 -7.53 6.06 -7.72
C THR A 11 -6.76 4.77 -7.41
N MET A 12 -7.43 3.75 -6.86
CA MET A 12 -6.79 2.46 -6.57
C MET A 12 -6.27 1.78 -7.85
N LEU A 13 -7.10 1.74 -8.90
CA LEU A 13 -6.72 1.13 -10.19
C LEU A 13 -5.57 1.87 -10.86
N GLU A 14 -5.55 3.20 -10.83
CA GLU A 14 -4.43 4.03 -11.30
C GLU A 14 -3.13 3.64 -10.58
N HIS A 15 -3.21 3.39 -9.30
CA HIS A 15 -2.09 2.93 -8.49
C HIS A 15 -1.81 1.42 -8.57
N LYS A 16 -2.50 0.68 -9.45
CA LYS A 16 -2.36 -0.77 -9.64
C LYS A 16 -2.70 -1.56 -8.38
N ILE A 17 -3.73 -1.14 -7.67
CA ILE A 17 -4.26 -1.81 -6.49
C ILE A 17 -5.62 -2.40 -6.85
N SER A 18 -5.80 -3.68 -6.57
CA SER A 18 -7.01 -4.43 -6.85
C SER A 18 -8.09 -4.11 -5.79
N PRO A 19 -9.25 -3.50 -6.16
CA PRO A 19 -10.23 -3.06 -5.16
C PRO A 19 -10.80 -4.19 -4.29
N GLN A 20 -11.28 -5.28 -4.89
CA GLN A 20 -11.92 -6.35 -4.12
C GLN A 20 -11.00 -7.03 -3.09
N PRO A 21 -9.75 -7.44 -3.41
CA PRO A 21 -8.81 -7.95 -2.42
C PRO A 21 -8.51 -6.95 -1.31
N PHE A 22 -8.44 -5.66 -1.65
CA PHE A 22 -8.19 -4.61 -0.68
C PHE A 22 -9.40 -4.39 0.25
N GLU A 23 -10.62 -4.37 -0.28
CA GLU A 23 -11.85 -4.31 0.53
C GLU A 23 -11.93 -5.49 1.52
N ALA A 24 -11.60 -6.69 1.07
CA ALA A 24 -11.56 -7.86 1.95
C ALA A 24 -10.53 -7.73 3.08
N LEU A 25 -9.38 -7.10 2.80
CA LEU A 25 -8.36 -6.79 3.79
C LEU A 25 -8.87 -5.77 4.83
N VAL A 26 -9.55 -4.71 4.37
CA VAL A 26 -10.16 -3.70 5.26
C VAL A 26 -11.23 -4.33 6.13
N ASP A 27 -12.12 -5.16 5.56
CA ASP A 27 -13.15 -5.88 6.32
C ASP A 27 -12.56 -6.78 7.41
N ALA A 28 -11.45 -7.47 7.10
CA ALA A 28 -10.76 -8.30 8.07
C ALA A 28 -10.19 -7.47 9.22
N ALA A 29 -9.57 -6.32 8.90
CA ALA A 29 -8.97 -5.42 9.88
C ALA A 29 -10.04 -4.75 10.78
N LEU A 30 -11.16 -4.31 10.21
CA LEU A 30 -12.27 -3.74 11.00
C LEU A 30 -12.92 -4.79 11.93
N ARG A 31 -13.07 -6.04 11.45
CA ARG A 31 -13.56 -7.14 12.30
C ARG A 31 -12.57 -7.50 13.40
N GLU A 32 -11.28 -7.47 13.13
CA GLU A 32 -10.22 -7.71 14.13
C GLU A 32 -10.31 -6.67 15.26
N ASP A 33 -10.47 -5.39 14.90
CA ASP A 33 -10.51 -4.28 15.86
C ASP A 33 -11.80 -4.28 16.69
N LEU A 34 -12.96 -4.58 16.09
CA LEU A 34 -14.23 -4.62 16.77
C LEU A 34 -14.41 -5.89 17.64
N GLY A 35 -13.83 -7.02 17.24
CA GLY A 35 -14.08 -8.32 17.87
C GLY A 35 -15.50 -8.82 17.64
N SER A 36 -16.07 -9.46 18.65
CA SER A 36 -17.42 -10.05 18.60
C SER A 36 -18.52 -9.17 19.19
N GLY A 37 -18.19 -7.95 19.63
CA GLY A 37 -19.08 -7.09 20.37
C GLY A 37 -19.41 -5.76 19.68
N LEU A 38 -19.65 -4.76 20.49
CA LEU A 38 -19.87 -3.37 20.11
C LEU A 38 -18.71 -2.52 20.63
N ASP A 39 -18.42 -1.37 20.00
CA ASP A 39 -17.56 -0.36 20.60
C ASP A 39 -18.23 0.22 21.85
N ALA A 40 -17.92 -0.43 22.99
CA ALA A 40 -18.56 -0.13 24.28
C ALA A 40 -18.31 1.30 24.72
N THR A 41 -17.13 1.86 24.41
CA THR A 41 -16.78 3.24 24.77
C THR A 41 -17.63 4.24 23.98
N THR A 42 -17.63 4.08 22.67
CA THR A 42 -18.37 4.99 21.77
C THR A 42 -19.89 4.92 22.05
N VAL A 43 -20.44 3.71 22.20
CA VAL A 43 -21.87 3.53 22.50
C VAL A 43 -22.27 4.16 23.84
N ALA A 44 -21.39 4.10 24.85
CA ALA A 44 -21.68 4.65 26.17
C ALA A 44 -21.53 6.18 26.27
N THR A 45 -20.73 6.80 25.39
CA THR A 45 -20.30 8.20 25.58
C THR A 45 -20.70 9.16 24.45
N ILE A 46 -20.98 8.64 23.26
CA ILE A 46 -21.19 9.48 22.07
C ILE A 46 -22.67 9.46 21.63
N PRO A 47 -23.32 10.63 21.45
CA PRO A 47 -24.65 10.71 20.85
C PRO A 47 -24.64 10.15 19.43
N ALA A 48 -25.58 9.25 19.10
CA ALA A 48 -25.62 8.48 17.85
C ALA A 48 -25.65 9.34 16.56
N ASN A 49 -26.17 10.57 16.65
CA ASN A 49 -26.32 11.48 15.50
C ASN A 49 -25.30 12.63 15.50
N GLN A 50 -24.31 12.60 16.38
CA GLN A 50 -23.29 13.65 16.43
C GLN A 50 -22.40 13.58 15.18
N ILE A 51 -22.26 14.73 14.50
CA ILE A 51 -21.36 14.90 13.34
C ILE A 51 -20.14 15.70 13.80
N ALA A 52 -18.96 15.32 13.29
CA ALA A 52 -17.73 16.08 13.51
C ALA A 52 -16.80 16.01 12.30
N VAL A 53 -15.77 16.84 12.35
CA VAL A 53 -14.63 16.82 11.42
C VAL A 53 -13.45 16.19 12.15
N GLY A 54 -12.97 15.06 11.66
CA GLY A 54 -11.71 14.43 12.08
C GLY A 54 -10.55 14.92 11.21
N GLN A 55 -9.41 15.24 11.83
CA GLN A 55 -8.19 15.66 11.15
C GLN A 55 -7.12 14.58 11.23
N PHE A 56 -6.55 14.21 10.08
CA PHE A 56 -5.41 13.30 9.99
C PHE A 56 -4.14 14.14 9.82
N ASN A 57 -3.33 14.22 10.87
CA ASN A 57 -2.12 15.04 10.89
C ASN A 57 -0.87 14.16 11.00
N ALA A 58 0.20 14.55 10.31
CA ALA A 58 1.50 13.88 10.39
C ALA A 58 2.12 14.10 11.79
N ARG A 59 2.49 13.02 12.49
CA ARG A 59 3.16 13.15 13.80
C ARG A 59 4.66 13.39 13.68
N LYS A 60 5.27 12.99 12.54
CA LYS A 60 6.69 13.13 12.23
C LYS A 60 6.85 13.53 10.77
N ALA A 61 8.00 14.12 10.45
CA ALA A 61 8.37 14.37 9.06
C ALA A 61 8.55 13.04 8.30
N GLY A 62 8.13 13.03 7.04
CA GLY A 62 8.22 11.83 6.19
C GLY A 62 7.54 11.99 4.85
N VAL A 63 7.29 10.86 4.19
CA VAL A 63 6.54 10.79 2.94
C VAL A 63 5.22 10.09 3.22
N VAL A 64 4.11 10.73 2.86
CA VAL A 64 2.77 10.19 3.06
C VAL A 64 2.44 9.18 1.97
N ALA A 65 1.92 8.03 2.37
CA ALA A 65 1.36 7.03 1.47
C ALA A 65 0.20 6.28 2.14
N GLY A 66 -0.86 6.02 1.36
CA GLY A 66 -2.02 5.26 1.84
C GLY A 66 -3.17 6.14 2.31
N ILE A 67 -3.28 7.38 1.82
CA ILE A 67 -4.47 8.22 2.05
C ILE A 67 -5.71 7.49 1.51
N PHE A 68 -5.63 6.93 0.30
CA PHE A 68 -6.71 6.12 -0.27
C PHE A 68 -7.12 4.95 0.64
N ALA A 69 -6.14 4.35 1.32
CA ALA A 69 -6.39 3.21 2.20
C ALA A 69 -7.13 3.65 3.47
N ALA A 70 -6.71 4.77 4.08
CA ALA A 70 -7.41 5.34 5.22
C ALA A 70 -8.82 5.78 4.86
N GLN A 71 -9.01 6.40 3.70
CA GLN A 71 -10.33 6.78 3.19
C GLN A 71 -11.22 5.57 2.93
N ALA A 72 -10.69 4.49 2.36
CA ALA A 72 -11.45 3.26 2.13
C ALA A 72 -11.94 2.63 3.46
N VAL A 73 -11.11 2.65 4.50
CA VAL A 73 -11.53 2.19 5.84
C VAL A 73 -12.70 3.04 6.36
N LEU A 74 -12.58 4.36 6.26
CA LEU A 74 -13.61 5.31 6.69
C LEU A 74 -14.91 5.13 5.89
N GLU A 75 -14.84 4.97 4.57
CA GLU A 75 -15.98 4.75 3.68
C GLU A 75 -16.72 3.44 4.00
N ILE A 76 -15.98 2.38 4.26
CA ILE A 76 -16.56 1.07 4.60
C ILE A 76 -17.22 1.13 5.99
N ALA A 77 -16.59 1.76 6.97
CA ALA A 77 -17.12 1.92 8.31
C ALA A 77 -18.36 2.84 8.35
N GLY A 78 -18.32 3.94 7.61
CA GLY A 78 -19.41 4.93 7.56
C GLY A 78 -20.47 4.65 6.50
N ASN A 79 -20.42 3.50 5.82
CA ASN A 79 -21.35 3.13 4.75
C ASN A 79 -21.51 4.25 3.70
N SER A 80 -20.40 4.79 3.22
CA SER A 80 -20.30 5.88 2.22
C SER A 80 -20.97 7.20 2.61
N ALA A 81 -21.11 7.46 3.92
CA ALA A 81 -21.64 8.71 4.45
C ALA A 81 -20.57 9.70 4.94
N ILE A 82 -19.28 9.37 4.73
CA ILE A 82 -18.14 10.20 5.13
C ILE A 82 -17.68 11.03 3.93
N THR A 83 -17.42 12.31 4.15
CA THR A 83 -16.87 13.21 3.13
C THR A 83 -15.45 13.64 3.48
N PHE A 84 -14.62 13.90 2.47
CA PHE A 84 -13.21 14.22 2.62
C PHE A 84 -12.89 15.62 2.08
N ALA A 85 -11.99 16.32 2.75
CA ALA A 85 -11.54 17.65 2.36
C ALA A 85 -10.05 17.85 2.64
N LYS A 86 -9.47 18.91 2.09
CA LYS A 86 -8.08 19.37 2.33
C LYS A 86 -7.03 18.29 2.15
N GLN A 87 -7.27 17.35 1.23
CA GLN A 87 -6.37 16.24 0.99
C GLN A 87 -5.12 16.68 0.24
N ILE A 88 -3.93 16.28 0.75
CA ILE A 88 -2.68 16.38 0.02
C ILE A 88 -2.49 15.19 -0.94
N PRO A 89 -1.66 15.31 -1.98
CA PRO A 89 -1.36 14.18 -2.87
C PRO A 89 -0.60 13.04 -2.16
N GLU A 90 -0.83 11.79 -2.62
CA GLU A 90 0.03 10.66 -2.26
C GLU A 90 1.49 10.94 -2.65
N GLY A 91 2.45 10.51 -1.84
CA GLY A 91 3.86 10.79 -2.05
C GLY A 91 4.33 12.18 -1.58
N SER A 92 3.45 12.99 -1.00
CA SER A 92 3.82 14.30 -0.44
C SER A 92 4.81 14.16 0.71
N LYS A 93 5.85 15.02 0.72
CA LYS A 93 6.72 15.19 1.90
C LYS A 93 6.04 16.11 2.90
N VAL A 94 5.98 15.69 4.15
CA VAL A 94 5.33 16.42 5.24
C VAL A 94 6.26 16.62 6.42
N LYS A 95 5.97 17.66 7.22
CA LYS A 95 6.57 17.92 8.53
C LYS A 95 5.62 17.47 9.65
N ALA A 96 6.14 17.38 10.85
CA ALA A 96 5.29 17.13 12.02
C ALA A 96 4.23 18.24 12.18
N GLY A 97 2.99 17.84 12.44
CA GLY A 97 1.83 18.72 12.59
C GLY A 97 1.09 19.06 11.30
N GLU A 98 1.66 18.78 10.13
CA GLU A 98 0.99 19.08 8.86
C GLU A 98 -0.26 18.22 8.64
N LEU A 99 -1.32 18.86 8.17
CA LEU A 99 -2.59 18.22 7.84
C LEU A 99 -2.45 17.38 6.56
N ILE A 100 -2.89 16.13 6.63
CA ILE A 100 -2.90 15.20 5.49
C ILE A 100 -4.27 15.25 4.78
N PHE A 101 -5.35 15.12 5.53
CA PHE A 101 -6.73 15.29 5.05
C PHE A 101 -7.70 15.45 6.21
N GLU A 102 -8.91 15.89 5.91
CA GLU A 102 -10.05 15.95 6.83
C GLU A 102 -11.13 14.96 6.42
N ALA A 103 -11.80 14.37 7.40
CA ALA A 103 -12.95 13.50 7.22
C ALA A 103 -14.12 14.01 8.05
N THR A 104 -15.29 14.20 7.43
CA THR A 104 -16.52 14.65 8.09
C THR A 104 -17.55 13.54 8.04
N GLY A 105 -18.10 13.17 9.20
CA GLY A 105 -19.10 12.14 9.31
C GLY A 105 -19.62 11.98 10.73
N LYS A 106 -20.40 10.92 10.99
CA LYS A 106 -20.81 10.61 12.36
C LYS A 106 -19.59 10.29 13.21
N VAL A 107 -19.58 10.83 14.43
CA VAL A 107 -18.48 10.60 15.38
C VAL A 107 -18.30 9.12 15.67
N THR A 108 -19.41 8.36 15.77
CA THR A 108 -19.39 6.90 15.97
C THR A 108 -18.61 6.17 14.87
N ASP A 109 -18.84 6.53 13.62
CA ASP A 109 -18.22 5.90 12.45
C ASP A 109 -16.75 6.30 12.33
N LEU A 110 -16.45 7.60 12.60
CA LEU A 110 -15.07 8.10 12.60
C LEU A 110 -14.21 7.42 13.67
N LEU A 111 -14.73 7.29 14.90
CA LEU A 111 -14.03 6.65 16.01
C LEU A 111 -13.83 5.15 15.78
N PHE A 112 -14.84 4.45 15.26
CA PHE A 112 -14.72 3.04 14.89
C PHE A 112 -13.65 2.80 13.83
N ALA A 113 -13.57 3.69 12.82
CA ALA A 113 -12.61 3.54 11.73
C ALA A 113 -11.19 4.02 12.07
N GLU A 114 -11.03 4.93 13.05
CA GLU A 114 -9.82 5.70 13.31
C GLU A 114 -8.58 4.82 13.42
N ARG A 115 -8.60 3.81 14.30
CA ARG A 115 -7.43 2.97 14.55
C ARG A 115 -6.98 2.22 13.32
N THR A 116 -7.92 1.58 12.63
CA THR A 116 -7.64 0.84 11.40
C THR A 116 -7.15 1.75 10.29
N ALA A 117 -7.78 2.92 10.07
CA ALA A 117 -7.35 3.91 9.09
C ALA A 117 -5.92 4.42 9.37
N LEU A 118 -5.62 4.74 10.63
CA LEU A 118 -4.28 5.18 11.05
C LEU A 118 -3.23 4.06 10.90
N ASN A 119 -3.59 2.80 11.13
CA ASN A 119 -2.68 1.68 10.95
C ASN A 119 -2.24 1.52 9.49
N PHE A 120 -3.18 1.59 8.54
CA PHE A 120 -2.84 1.58 7.11
C PHE A 120 -1.98 2.80 6.73
N LEU A 121 -2.43 4.00 7.05
CA LEU A 121 -1.74 5.24 6.70
C LEU A 121 -0.32 5.29 7.28
N SER A 122 -0.16 4.96 8.57
CA SER A 122 1.13 5.01 9.24
C SER A 122 2.10 3.96 8.70
N ARG A 123 1.62 2.73 8.47
CA ARG A 123 2.46 1.65 7.93
C ARG A 123 2.95 1.98 6.52
N LEU A 124 2.07 2.42 5.65
CA LEU A 124 2.41 2.73 4.26
C LEU A 124 3.30 3.97 4.18
N SER A 125 3.03 5.01 4.97
CA SER A 125 3.91 6.19 5.07
C SER A 125 5.29 5.85 5.61
N GLY A 126 5.40 4.91 6.54
CA GLY A 126 6.68 4.39 7.01
C GLY A 126 7.49 3.71 5.91
N VAL A 127 6.84 2.86 5.09
CA VAL A 127 7.46 2.22 3.92
C VAL A 127 7.89 3.26 2.88
N ALA A 128 7.05 4.25 2.59
CA ALA A 128 7.38 5.33 1.65
C ALA A 128 8.55 6.19 2.16
N THR A 129 8.55 6.53 3.44
CA THR A 129 9.59 7.34 4.07
C THR A 129 10.96 6.64 4.01
N ILE A 130 11.05 5.37 4.39
CA ILE A 130 12.32 4.63 4.32
C ILE A 130 12.79 4.46 2.87
N SER A 131 11.86 4.21 1.94
CA SER A 131 12.16 4.15 0.51
C SER A 131 12.75 5.47 0.01
N ASN A 132 12.19 6.62 0.42
CA ASN A 132 12.71 7.93 0.06
C ASN A 132 14.10 8.19 0.62
N ILE A 133 14.39 7.77 1.85
CA ILE A 133 15.74 7.89 2.45
C ILE A 133 16.77 7.17 1.57
N TRP A 134 16.48 5.94 1.13
CA TRP A 134 17.38 5.19 0.26
C TRP A 134 17.54 5.83 -1.13
N VAL A 135 16.42 6.32 -1.72
CA VAL A 135 16.46 7.01 -3.01
C VAL A 135 17.33 8.26 -2.95
N GLU A 136 17.18 9.10 -1.93
CA GLU A 136 17.99 10.29 -1.74
C GLU A 136 19.48 9.93 -1.47
N ALA A 137 19.76 8.85 -0.73
CA ALA A 137 21.12 8.41 -0.46
C ALA A 137 21.91 7.99 -1.72
N VAL A 138 21.23 7.50 -2.77
CA VAL A 138 21.89 7.09 -4.03
C VAL A 138 21.74 8.12 -5.14
N LYS A 139 21.17 9.28 -4.86
CA LYS A 139 20.94 10.34 -5.83
C LYS A 139 22.24 10.78 -6.51
N GLY A 140 22.20 10.90 -7.83
CA GLY A 140 23.37 11.28 -8.65
C GLY A 140 24.34 10.13 -8.96
N THR A 141 24.16 8.93 -8.40
CA THR A 141 25.04 7.77 -8.68
C THR A 141 24.61 6.94 -9.90
N GLY A 142 23.39 7.16 -10.42
CA GLY A 142 22.77 6.30 -11.43
C GLY A 142 22.18 5.01 -10.87
N CYS A 143 22.30 4.72 -9.58
CA CYS A 143 21.66 3.56 -8.95
C CYS A 143 20.15 3.75 -8.81
N ILE A 144 19.41 2.65 -8.95
CA ILE A 144 17.94 2.61 -8.77
C ILE A 144 17.61 1.69 -7.60
N ILE A 145 16.92 2.24 -6.60
CA ILE A 145 16.40 1.45 -5.47
C ILE A 145 15.17 0.68 -5.94
N ARG A 146 15.14 -0.63 -5.62
CA ARG A 146 14.02 -1.52 -5.92
C ARG A 146 13.58 -2.29 -4.68
N ASP A 147 12.28 -2.55 -4.61
CA ASP A 147 11.70 -3.43 -3.59
C ASP A 147 11.98 -4.93 -3.84
N THR A 148 11.43 -5.74 -2.99
CA THR A 148 11.47 -7.21 -3.09
C THR A 148 10.08 -7.81 -2.94
N ARG A 149 9.98 -9.15 -2.97
CA ARG A 149 8.77 -9.89 -2.60
C ARG A 149 8.71 -10.24 -1.10
N LYS A 150 9.60 -9.70 -0.28
CA LYS A 150 9.58 -9.84 1.19
C LYS A 150 8.59 -8.82 1.76
N THR A 151 7.31 -9.07 1.52
CA THR A 151 6.19 -8.21 1.91
C THR A 151 5.34 -8.91 2.97
N THR A 152 4.61 -8.12 3.75
CA THR A 152 3.57 -8.65 4.64
C THR A 152 2.55 -9.46 3.81
N PRO A 153 2.21 -10.71 4.21
CA PRO A 153 1.19 -11.48 3.50
C PRO A 153 -0.13 -10.69 3.36
N GLY A 154 -0.67 -10.68 2.13
CA GLY A 154 -1.87 -9.91 1.79
C GLY A 154 -1.64 -8.43 1.49
N TRP A 155 -0.49 -7.84 1.88
CA TRP A 155 -0.23 -6.40 1.77
C TRP A 155 0.64 -6.01 0.56
N ARG A 156 1.03 -6.94 -0.28
CA ARG A 156 2.04 -6.69 -1.33
C ARG A 156 1.70 -5.54 -2.27
N GLU A 157 0.47 -5.44 -2.75
CA GLU A 157 0.08 -4.37 -3.66
C GLU A 157 0.24 -2.99 -3.02
N ILE A 158 -0.24 -2.84 -1.79
CA ILE A 158 -0.21 -1.56 -1.07
C ILE A 158 1.20 -1.22 -0.53
N GLU A 159 2.00 -2.21 -0.08
CA GLU A 159 3.40 -1.96 0.30
C GLU A 159 4.26 -1.57 -0.91
N LYS A 160 4.06 -2.21 -2.07
CA LYS A 160 4.75 -1.84 -3.30
C LYS A 160 4.28 -0.49 -3.86
N PHE A 161 3.02 -0.12 -3.66
CA PHE A 161 2.55 1.23 -3.89
C PHE A 161 3.33 2.24 -3.02
N ALA A 162 3.43 2.00 -1.72
CA ALA A 162 4.15 2.87 -0.80
C ALA A 162 5.63 3.04 -1.18
N VAL A 163 6.28 1.98 -1.67
CA VAL A 163 7.66 2.05 -2.21
C VAL A 163 7.74 3.06 -3.38
N ARG A 164 6.76 3.05 -4.31
CA ARG A 164 6.73 4.03 -5.41
C ARG A 164 6.51 5.45 -4.92
N MET A 165 5.66 5.64 -3.90
CA MET A 165 5.42 6.96 -3.30
C MET A 165 6.70 7.52 -2.65
N GLY A 166 7.58 6.65 -2.17
CA GLY A 166 8.92 7.04 -1.71
C GLY A 166 9.93 7.33 -2.82
N GLY A 167 9.55 7.20 -4.11
CA GLY A 167 10.41 7.44 -5.26
C GLY A 167 11.24 6.24 -5.72
N ALA A 168 11.13 5.09 -5.05
CA ALA A 168 11.77 3.86 -5.50
C ALA A 168 10.93 3.13 -6.56
N THR A 169 11.47 2.06 -7.15
CA THR A 169 10.79 1.30 -8.20
C THR A 169 10.41 -0.10 -7.74
N ASN A 170 9.40 -0.68 -8.34
CA ASN A 170 9.03 -2.05 -8.03
C ASN A 170 9.87 -3.07 -8.81
N HIS A 171 10.25 -4.14 -8.14
CA HIS A 171 10.66 -5.40 -8.73
C HIS A 171 9.41 -6.22 -9.08
N ARG A 172 9.56 -7.43 -9.62
CA ARG A 172 8.45 -8.32 -9.98
C ARG A 172 7.40 -8.40 -8.86
N MET A 173 6.12 -8.37 -9.26
CA MET A 173 4.99 -8.45 -8.34
C MET A 173 4.80 -9.88 -7.82
N ASN A 174 4.92 -10.87 -8.72
CA ASN A 174 4.67 -12.27 -8.45
C ASN A 174 5.68 -13.19 -9.15
N LEU A 175 5.48 -14.50 -9.08
CA LEU A 175 6.38 -15.48 -9.67
C LEU A 175 6.24 -15.55 -11.19
N SER A 176 5.11 -15.13 -11.75
CA SER A 176 4.86 -15.17 -13.19
C SER A 176 5.39 -13.95 -13.95
N ASP A 177 5.70 -12.82 -13.29
CA ASP A 177 6.17 -11.60 -13.96
C ASP A 177 7.58 -11.73 -14.54
N ALA A 178 8.47 -12.37 -13.78
CA ALA A 178 9.86 -12.55 -14.20
C ALA A 178 10.51 -13.73 -13.47
N ALA A 179 11.40 -14.40 -14.17
CA ALA A 179 12.24 -15.43 -13.57
C ALA A 179 13.30 -14.81 -12.66
N LEU A 180 13.51 -15.43 -11.51
CA LEU A 180 14.60 -15.15 -10.61
C LEU A 180 15.15 -16.47 -10.09
N ILE A 181 16.33 -16.84 -10.60
CA ILE A 181 17.03 -18.04 -10.17
C ILE A 181 17.75 -17.71 -8.87
N LYS A 182 17.59 -18.57 -7.88
CA LYS A 182 18.21 -18.46 -6.57
C LYS A 182 19.05 -19.69 -6.28
N ASP A 183 19.85 -19.61 -5.21
CA ASP A 183 20.67 -20.69 -4.65
C ASP A 183 19.94 -22.04 -4.55
N ASN A 184 18.72 -22.06 -4.01
CA ASN A 184 17.91 -23.28 -3.92
C ASN A 184 17.54 -23.88 -5.28
N HIS A 185 17.37 -23.06 -6.33
CA HIS A 185 17.14 -23.58 -7.68
C HIS A 185 18.40 -24.22 -8.23
N ILE A 186 19.57 -23.63 -7.96
CA ILE A 186 20.87 -24.15 -8.37
C ILE A 186 21.16 -25.46 -7.63
N ALA A 187 20.96 -25.49 -6.32
CA ALA A 187 21.16 -26.68 -5.50
C ALA A 187 20.28 -27.86 -5.95
N ALA A 188 19.00 -27.60 -6.23
CA ALA A 188 18.05 -28.63 -6.67
C ALA A 188 18.36 -29.20 -8.08
N THR A 189 18.95 -28.38 -8.96
CA THR A 189 19.25 -28.81 -10.34
C THR A 189 20.67 -29.30 -10.55
N GLY A 190 21.57 -29.13 -9.59
CA GLY A 190 22.99 -29.45 -9.69
C GLY A 190 23.75 -28.66 -10.77
N ARG A 191 23.17 -27.56 -11.27
CA ARG A 191 23.75 -26.77 -12.38
C ARG A 191 24.13 -25.37 -11.85
N SER A 192 25.42 -25.13 -11.76
CA SER A 192 25.99 -23.81 -11.46
C SER A 192 26.10 -22.87 -12.68
N SER A 193 25.89 -23.41 -13.89
CA SER A 193 25.93 -22.64 -15.15
C SER A 193 24.86 -23.16 -16.10
N GLY A 194 23.82 -22.38 -16.33
CA GLY A 194 22.81 -22.67 -17.32
C GLY A 194 22.07 -21.41 -17.74
N VAL A 195 22.09 -21.10 -19.03
CA VAL A 195 21.22 -20.09 -19.61
C VAL A 195 19.80 -20.65 -19.58
N VAL A 196 18.93 -20.12 -18.69
CA VAL A 196 17.51 -20.44 -18.69
C VAL A 196 16.83 -19.48 -19.66
N VAL A 197 16.42 -19.98 -20.82
CA VAL A 197 15.54 -19.28 -21.74
C VAL A 197 14.10 -19.52 -21.29
N MET A 198 13.48 -18.53 -20.67
CA MET A 198 12.05 -18.58 -20.36
C MET A 198 11.25 -17.95 -21.50
N ARG A 199 10.32 -18.71 -22.06
CA ARG A 199 9.28 -18.21 -22.96
C ARG A 199 8.12 -17.69 -22.12
N GLY A 200 7.91 -16.37 -22.10
CA GLY A 200 6.67 -15.78 -21.62
C GLY A 200 5.52 -16.16 -22.56
N ARG A 201 4.38 -16.60 -22.03
CA ARG A 201 3.14 -16.71 -22.80
C ARG A 201 2.60 -15.29 -23.05
N GLY A 202 2.59 -14.84 -24.31
CA GLY A 202 1.90 -13.64 -24.77
C GLY A 202 2.79 -12.46 -25.08
N SER A 203 3.58 -12.55 -26.15
CA SER A 203 3.87 -11.49 -27.12
C SER A 203 4.81 -12.05 -28.19
N GLU A 204 4.65 -11.59 -29.42
CA GLU A 204 5.30 -12.07 -30.61
C GLU A 204 6.82 -12.16 -30.51
N ARG A 205 7.35 -13.24 -31.09
CA ARG A 205 8.77 -13.50 -31.23
C ARG A 205 9.52 -12.36 -31.91
N LYS A 206 10.40 -11.68 -31.18
CA LYS A 206 11.66 -11.22 -31.75
C LYS A 206 12.81 -11.90 -31.02
N GLU A 207 13.46 -12.76 -31.74
CA GLU A 207 14.68 -13.45 -31.35
C GLU A 207 15.77 -12.40 -31.05
N LYS A 208 16.05 -12.13 -29.77
CA LYS A 208 17.25 -11.42 -29.35
C LYS A 208 18.17 -12.40 -28.64
N ARG A 209 19.26 -12.75 -29.33
CA ARG A 209 20.41 -13.49 -28.81
C ARG A 209 20.89 -12.86 -27.50
N GLY A 210 21.01 -13.67 -26.46
CA GLY A 210 22.00 -13.54 -25.40
C GLY A 210 21.84 -12.37 -24.43
N LYS A 211 20.85 -12.41 -23.50
CA LYS A 211 21.00 -11.68 -22.24
C LYS A 211 21.52 -12.62 -21.17
N ARG A 212 22.77 -12.42 -20.76
CA ARG A 212 23.33 -13.04 -19.54
C ARG A 212 22.60 -12.50 -18.32
N TRP A 213 22.01 -13.37 -17.54
CA TRP A 213 21.46 -13.02 -16.24
C TRP A 213 22.58 -13.14 -15.20
N ARG A 214 22.80 -12.11 -14.41
CA ARG A 214 23.70 -12.19 -13.25
C ARG A 214 22.90 -12.69 -12.05
N LEU A 215 23.51 -13.63 -11.31
CA LEU A 215 23.04 -14.02 -9.99
C LEU A 215 23.20 -12.81 -9.05
N ALA A 216 22.14 -12.39 -8.39
CA ALA A 216 22.25 -11.47 -7.28
C ALA A 216 22.53 -12.30 -6.02
N GLU A 217 23.72 -12.14 -5.45
CA GLU A 217 24.04 -12.63 -4.11
C GLU A 217 23.19 -11.88 -3.10
N GLY A 218 22.62 -12.62 -2.13
CA GLY A 218 21.67 -12.14 -1.14
C GLY A 218 22.29 -11.49 0.09
#